data_99d4a7461c1864bac580d00afdb16172
#
_entry.id   99d4a7461c1864bac580d00afdb16172
#
_cell.length_a   1.000
_cell.length_b   1.000
_cell.length_c   1.000
_cell.angle_alpha   90.00
_cell.angle_beta   90.00
_cell.angle_gamma   90.00
#
_symmetry.space_group_name_H-M   'P 1'
#
loop_
_entity.id
_entity.type
_entity.pdbx_description
1 polymer ?
#
loop_
_entity_poly.entity_id
_entity_poly.type
_entity_poly.pdbx_seq_one_letter_code
_entity_poly.pdbx_strand_id
1 'polypeptide(L)'
;GDVVKKKLHLPMAGGEGDIYILYIDGLCNNEFVSETIIKPLTWEWHDNVSPDLMNLIWEYGAQTADITKEDNFDNAVWAAMKGDTAVFVSGSSEALVVSTKKLPLRGIDESSVESGMRGARDSFNEGFRTSTALIRRRIRDTGLKVEQGVIGRRSRTDYALMYIEDLAEKELLDDIRERISAYEIDAIYDSAMAEHLMEKKWYNPFPVFQSTTRPDKAAAAIADGRVAIVCDNSPEVLLVPATMNTLFQTADDYYNRWPVAVFARIIRYAAAFIAIFLPGIYIALTCFEREMLPDKLLYAIANARSNLSFPIVVEVLIMELLFELLREAGIRLPEKLGNTIGVVG
;
A
#
# COMPACT_ATOMS: atom_id res chain seq x y z
N GLY A 1 16.76 -5.22 -2.41
CA GLY A 1 15.45 -5.45 -3.01
C GLY A 1 14.92 -6.82 -2.64
N ASP A 2 13.72 -7.11 -3.04
CA ASP A 2 13.02 -8.38 -2.82
C ASP A 2 13.39 -9.48 -3.82
N VAL A 3 14.08 -9.13 -4.91
CA VAL A 3 14.56 -10.06 -5.92
C VAL A 3 15.89 -10.67 -5.47
N VAL A 4 15.86 -11.96 -5.15
CA VAL A 4 17.06 -12.70 -4.75
C VAL A 4 17.68 -13.35 -5.97
N LYS A 5 18.96 -13.03 -6.21
CA LYS A 5 19.80 -13.62 -7.25
C LYS A 5 20.98 -14.28 -6.57
N LYS A 6 21.02 -15.61 -6.59
CA LYS A 6 22.12 -16.38 -5.98
C LYS A 6 22.87 -17.13 -7.05
N LYS A 7 24.19 -16.93 -7.08
CA LYS A 7 25.10 -17.69 -7.95
C LYS A 7 25.77 -18.80 -7.12
N LEU A 8 25.73 -20.01 -7.61
CA LEU A 8 26.43 -21.15 -7.04
C LEU A 8 27.48 -21.64 -8.05
N HIS A 9 28.69 -21.91 -7.56
CA HIS A 9 29.77 -22.52 -8.32
C HIS A 9 29.86 -24.00 -7.94
N LEU A 10 29.68 -24.87 -8.91
CA LEU A 10 29.81 -26.31 -8.69
C LEU A 10 31.08 -26.83 -9.40
N PRO A 11 31.96 -27.59 -8.71
CA PRO A 11 33.07 -28.24 -9.34
C PRO A 11 32.58 -29.35 -10.25
N MET A 12 33.00 -29.35 -11.51
CA MET A 12 32.65 -30.38 -12.51
C MET A 12 33.94 -31.09 -13.02
N ALA A 13 33.80 -32.32 -13.51
CA ALA A 13 34.94 -33.10 -14.05
C ALA A 13 35.62 -32.46 -15.28
N GLY A 14 35.02 -31.43 -15.89
CA GLY A 14 35.56 -30.72 -17.04
C GLY A 14 35.73 -29.21 -16.86
N GLY A 15 35.58 -28.69 -15.62
CA GLY A 15 35.60 -27.26 -15.34
C GLY A 15 34.62 -26.86 -14.23
N GLU A 16 34.38 -25.56 -14.10
CA GLU A 16 33.39 -25.01 -13.17
C GLU A 16 32.04 -24.84 -13.87
N GLY A 17 30.96 -25.30 -13.24
CA GLY A 17 29.61 -25.07 -13.65
C GLY A 17 28.95 -23.99 -12.79
N ASP A 18 28.41 -22.94 -13.41
CA ASP A 18 27.67 -21.89 -12.72
C ASP A 18 26.17 -22.16 -12.75
N ILE A 19 25.53 -22.03 -11.60
CA ILE A 19 24.08 -22.08 -11.45
C ILE A 19 23.61 -20.74 -10.91
N TYR A 20 22.57 -20.18 -11.53
CA TYR A 20 21.92 -18.95 -11.10
C TYR A 20 20.52 -19.26 -10.62
N ILE A 21 20.22 -18.93 -9.38
CA ILE A 21 18.91 -19.13 -8.75
C ILE A 21 18.24 -17.76 -8.60
N LEU A 22 17.02 -17.63 -9.14
CA LEU A 22 16.23 -16.43 -9.11
C LEU A 22 14.88 -16.70 -8.43
N TYR A 23 14.57 -15.94 -7.39
CA TYR A 23 13.28 -15.99 -6.72
C TYR A 23 12.94 -14.65 -6.03
N ILE A 24 11.68 -14.48 -5.65
CA ILE A 24 11.20 -13.30 -4.93
C ILE A 24 11.03 -13.63 -3.45
N ASP A 25 11.77 -12.91 -2.59
CA ASP A 25 11.63 -13.01 -1.14
C ASP A 25 10.23 -12.55 -0.69
N GLY A 26 9.59 -13.35 0.17
CA GLY A 26 8.21 -13.11 0.62
C GLY A 26 7.11 -13.76 -0.24
N LEU A 27 7.39 -14.15 -1.50
CA LEU A 27 6.45 -14.93 -2.33
C LEU A 27 6.79 -16.42 -2.36
N CYS A 28 8.03 -16.79 -2.10
CA CYS A 28 8.49 -18.17 -2.05
C CYS A 28 8.75 -18.63 -0.60
N ASN A 29 8.85 -19.93 -0.42
CA ASN A 29 9.28 -20.54 0.83
C ASN A 29 10.82 -20.62 0.86
N ASN A 30 11.48 -19.66 1.50
CA ASN A 30 12.93 -19.58 1.58
C ASN A 30 13.56 -20.84 2.21
N GLU A 31 12.90 -21.43 3.21
CA GLU A 31 13.35 -22.67 3.85
C GLU A 31 13.27 -23.83 2.85
N PHE A 32 12.17 -23.96 2.13
CA PHE A 32 11.99 -24.95 1.09
C PHE A 32 13.03 -24.80 -0.05
N VAL A 33 13.28 -23.55 -0.51
CA VAL A 33 14.33 -23.27 -1.51
C VAL A 33 15.70 -23.71 -1.00
N SER A 34 16.02 -23.39 0.26
CA SER A 34 17.31 -23.78 0.87
C SER A 34 17.45 -25.30 1.00
N GLU A 35 16.44 -25.98 1.52
CA GLU A 35 16.48 -27.42 1.79
C GLU A 35 16.40 -28.24 0.51
N THR A 36 15.55 -27.85 -0.44
CA THR A 36 15.21 -28.66 -1.61
C THR A 36 16.06 -28.33 -2.85
N ILE A 37 16.53 -27.08 -2.98
CA ILE A 37 17.30 -26.66 -4.15
C ILE A 37 18.77 -26.43 -3.79
N ILE A 38 19.06 -25.61 -2.76
CA ILE A 38 20.42 -25.15 -2.50
C ILE A 38 21.25 -26.26 -1.83
N LYS A 39 20.74 -26.91 -0.78
CA LYS A 39 21.46 -27.95 -0.05
C LYS A 39 21.85 -29.15 -0.93
N PRO A 40 20.92 -29.77 -1.69
CA PRO A 40 21.28 -30.86 -2.57
C PRO A 40 22.37 -30.48 -3.56
N LEU A 41 22.31 -29.27 -4.13
CA LEU A 41 23.32 -28.78 -5.07
C LEU A 41 24.69 -28.52 -4.43
N THR A 42 24.77 -28.29 -3.12
CA THR A 42 26.03 -27.94 -2.47
C THR A 42 26.65 -29.07 -1.64
N TRP A 43 25.85 -30.00 -1.10
CA TRP A 43 26.31 -31.00 -0.14
C TRP A 43 26.35 -32.43 -0.67
N GLU A 44 25.42 -32.80 -1.57
CA GLU A 44 25.28 -34.22 -1.96
C GLU A 44 26.02 -34.57 -3.27
N TRP A 45 26.69 -33.59 -3.90
CA TRP A 45 27.20 -33.73 -5.26
C TRP A 45 28.70 -33.87 -5.41
N HIS A 46 29.44 -34.04 -4.31
CA HIS A 46 30.89 -34.21 -4.39
C HIS A 46 31.35 -35.48 -5.10
N ASP A 47 30.48 -36.51 -5.23
CA ASP A 47 30.86 -37.80 -5.74
C ASP A 47 30.29 -38.21 -7.12
N ASN A 48 29.31 -37.50 -7.66
CA ASN A 48 28.63 -37.84 -8.92
C ASN A 48 28.77 -36.74 -9.98
N VAL A 49 29.83 -36.80 -10.73
CA VAL A 49 30.10 -35.80 -11.80
C VAL A 49 29.55 -36.33 -13.10
N SER A 50 28.33 -35.92 -13.46
CA SER A 50 27.75 -36.07 -14.80
C SER A 50 28.13 -34.87 -15.69
N PRO A 51 28.41 -35.05 -16.98
CA PRO A 51 28.68 -33.96 -17.89
C PRO A 51 27.47 -33.07 -18.17
N ASP A 52 26.26 -33.51 -17.86
CA ASP A 52 25.02 -32.76 -18.06
C ASP A 52 24.42 -32.34 -16.72
N LEU A 53 24.82 -31.13 -16.30
CA LEU A 53 24.37 -30.49 -15.05
C LEU A 53 22.87 -30.26 -15.01
N MET A 54 22.24 -29.99 -16.18
CA MET A 54 20.81 -29.71 -16.26
C MET A 54 19.97 -30.98 -15.98
N ASN A 55 20.32 -32.09 -16.60
CA ASN A 55 19.64 -33.36 -16.36
C ASN A 55 19.88 -33.88 -14.93
N LEU A 56 21.04 -33.62 -14.40
CA LEU A 56 21.39 -33.99 -13.05
C LEU A 56 20.56 -33.23 -12.00
N ILE A 57 20.35 -31.91 -12.19
CA ILE A 57 19.44 -31.09 -11.36
C ILE A 57 18.01 -31.56 -11.51
N TRP A 58 17.61 -31.93 -12.73
CA TRP A 58 16.26 -32.43 -13.00
C TRP A 58 15.97 -33.76 -12.28
N GLU A 59 16.92 -34.67 -12.29
CA GLU A 59 16.73 -36.02 -11.72
C GLU A 59 16.95 -36.07 -10.20
N TYR A 60 17.90 -35.31 -9.69
CA TYR A 60 18.35 -35.46 -8.29
C TYR A 60 18.35 -34.16 -7.49
N GLY A 61 18.39 -33.01 -8.16
CA GLY A 61 18.68 -31.73 -7.51
C GLY A 61 17.47 -31.05 -6.87
N ALA A 62 16.29 -31.37 -7.31
CA ALA A 62 15.08 -30.81 -6.71
C ALA A 62 14.12 -31.94 -6.36
N GLN A 63 14.15 -32.37 -5.12
CA GLN A 63 13.27 -33.44 -4.59
C GLN A 63 11.83 -32.94 -4.42
N THR A 64 11.26 -32.37 -5.48
CA THR A 64 9.88 -31.87 -5.50
C THR A 64 9.19 -32.41 -6.74
N ALA A 65 7.89 -32.70 -6.59
CA ALA A 65 7.09 -33.26 -7.67
C ALA A 65 6.68 -32.23 -8.74
N ASP A 66 6.86 -30.94 -8.47
CA ASP A 66 6.37 -29.85 -9.34
C ASP A 66 7.54 -29.01 -9.88
N ILE A 67 8.20 -29.59 -10.89
CA ILE A 67 9.29 -28.97 -11.65
C ILE A 67 8.89 -28.94 -13.12
N THR A 68 9.18 -27.85 -13.79
CA THR A 68 8.99 -27.70 -15.24
C THR A 68 10.28 -27.19 -15.89
N LYS A 69 10.51 -27.61 -17.14
CA LYS A 69 11.57 -27.06 -17.99
C LYS A 69 10.97 -25.97 -18.85
N GLU A 70 11.63 -24.84 -18.91
CA GLU A 70 11.25 -23.69 -19.72
C GLU A 70 12.41 -23.33 -20.64
N ASP A 71 12.13 -23.28 -21.94
CA ASP A 71 13.08 -22.91 -23.00
C ASP A 71 13.11 -21.39 -23.24
N ASN A 72 12.16 -20.67 -22.69
CA ASN A 72 12.06 -19.22 -22.82
C ASN A 72 12.44 -18.54 -21.50
N PHE A 73 13.47 -17.67 -21.56
CA PHE A 73 13.95 -16.90 -20.42
C PHE A 73 12.85 -16.05 -19.78
N ASP A 74 12.02 -15.39 -20.58
CA ASP A 74 10.95 -14.53 -20.06
C ASP A 74 9.92 -15.33 -19.27
N ASN A 75 9.56 -16.54 -19.73
CA ASN A 75 8.64 -17.42 -19.01
C ASN A 75 9.22 -17.85 -17.65
N ALA A 76 10.50 -18.17 -17.59
CA ALA A 76 11.16 -18.51 -16.34
C ALA A 76 11.19 -17.33 -15.36
N VAL A 77 11.47 -16.12 -15.85
CA VAL A 77 11.40 -14.89 -15.05
C VAL A 77 9.96 -14.62 -14.59
N TRP A 78 8.97 -14.78 -15.46
CA TRP A 78 7.55 -14.65 -15.10
C TRP A 78 7.12 -15.66 -14.01
N ALA A 79 7.62 -16.88 -14.06
CA ALA A 79 7.36 -17.87 -13.03
C ALA A 79 7.94 -17.42 -11.67
N ALA A 80 9.17 -16.89 -11.67
CA ALA A 80 9.77 -16.33 -10.46
C ALA A 80 8.95 -15.14 -9.90
N MET A 81 8.42 -14.27 -10.77
CA MET A 81 7.52 -13.17 -10.35
C MET A 81 6.19 -13.66 -9.75
N LYS A 82 5.78 -14.90 -10.02
CA LYS A 82 4.60 -15.54 -9.43
C LYS A 82 4.88 -16.25 -8.11
N GLY A 83 6.16 -16.31 -7.69
CA GLY A 83 6.60 -16.96 -6.44
C GLY A 83 7.20 -18.36 -6.63
N ASP A 84 7.46 -18.79 -7.85
CA ASP A 84 8.26 -19.95 -8.15
C ASP A 84 9.76 -19.61 -8.08
N THR A 85 10.62 -20.63 -8.09
CA THR A 85 12.07 -20.42 -8.17
C THR A 85 12.56 -20.84 -9.55
N ALA A 86 13.21 -19.93 -10.25
CA ALA A 86 13.85 -20.23 -11.53
C ALA A 86 15.33 -20.54 -11.32
N VAL A 87 15.78 -21.64 -11.90
CA VAL A 87 17.17 -22.13 -11.84
C VAL A 87 17.74 -22.14 -13.26
N PHE A 88 18.77 -21.36 -13.49
CA PHE A 88 19.47 -21.27 -14.76
C PHE A 88 20.83 -21.96 -14.62
N VAL A 89 21.18 -22.78 -15.58
CA VAL A 89 22.43 -23.56 -15.60
C VAL A 89 23.30 -23.05 -16.74
N SER A 90 24.56 -22.75 -16.45
CA SER A 90 25.54 -22.35 -17.47
C SER A 90 25.71 -23.43 -18.53
N GLY A 91 25.63 -23.05 -19.80
CA GLY A 91 25.74 -23.98 -20.94
C GLY A 91 24.42 -24.66 -21.33
N SER A 92 23.32 -24.45 -20.61
CA SER A 92 21.98 -24.91 -21.00
C SER A 92 21.18 -23.79 -21.66
N SER A 93 20.37 -24.13 -22.66
CA SER A 93 19.38 -23.24 -23.26
C SER A 93 18.03 -23.26 -22.52
N GLU A 94 17.86 -24.18 -21.57
CA GLU A 94 16.65 -24.36 -20.77
C GLU A 94 16.87 -23.86 -19.36
N ALA A 95 15.80 -23.40 -18.70
CA ALA A 95 15.75 -23.11 -17.29
C ALA A 95 14.83 -24.09 -16.56
N LEU A 96 15.10 -24.39 -15.28
CA LEU A 96 14.19 -25.14 -14.44
C LEU A 96 13.34 -24.20 -13.61
N VAL A 97 12.05 -24.42 -13.59
CA VAL A 97 11.10 -23.71 -12.74
C VAL A 97 10.58 -24.67 -11.68
N VAL A 98 10.86 -24.37 -10.44
CA VAL A 98 10.49 -25.16 -9.27
C VAL A 98 9.38 -24.45 -8.52
N SER A 99 8.27 -25.15 -8.26
CA SER A 99 7.15 -24.58 -7.50
C SER A 99 7.50 -24.44 -6.02
N THR A 100 7.72 -23.20 -5.61
CA THR A 100 8.16 -22.86 -4.23
C THR A 100 7.22 -21.86 -3.55
N LYS A 101 6.03 -21.63 -4.13
CA LYS A 101 5.09 -20.62 -3.69
C LYS A 101 4.70 -20.80 -2.22
N LYS A 102 4.89 -19.74 -1.45
CA LYS A 102 4.37 -19.58 -0.09
C LYS A 102 3.77 -18.20 0.05
N LEU A 103 2.59 -18.04 -0.52
CA LEU A 103 1.89 -16.78 -0.40
C LEU A 103 1.43 -16.56 1.04
N PRO A 104 1.54 -15.36 1.58
CA PRO A 104 1.03 -15.02 2.90
C PRO A 104 -0.50 -15.00 2.87
N LEU A 105 -1.12 -16.19 2.99
CA LEU A 105 -2.59 -16.36 2.97
C LEU A 105 -3.19 -16.48 4.37
N ARG A 106 -2.38 -16.80 5.39
CA ARG A 106 -2.83 -16.94 6.78
C ARG A 106 -2.42 -15.72 7.60
N GLY A 107 -3.34 -15.19 8.40
CA GLY A 107 -3.11 -14.01 9.23
C GLY A 107 -3.28 -12.68 8.49
N ILE A 108 -3.87 -12.70 7.29
CA ILE A 108 -4.32 -11.49 6.60
C ILE A 108 -5.76 -11.26 7.04
N ASP A 109 -5.96 -10.27 7.90
CA ASP A 109 -7.27 -9.87 8.38
C ASP A 109 -7.98 -9.00 7.35
N GLU A 110 -9.31 -8.88 7.48
CA GLU A 110 -10.08 -7.91 6.71
C GLU A 110 -9.78 -6.49 7.22
N SER A 111 -9.70 -5.52 6.31
CA SER A 111 -9.57 -4.12 6.70
C SER A 111 -10.81 -3.65 7.48
N SER A 112 -10.65 -3.36 8.75
CA SER A 112 -11.69 -2.78 9.58
C SER A 112 -11.87 -1.27 9.30
N VAL A 113 -10.83 -0.60 8.82
CA VAL A 113 -10.79 0.84 8.57
C VAL A 113 -11.31 1.18 7.17
N GLU A 114 -10.92 0.42 6.16
CA GLU A 114 -11.32 0.63 4.77
C GLU A 114 -12.18 -0.53 4.26
N SER A 115 -13.31 -0.83 4.91
CA SER A 115 -14.23 -1.89 4.47
C SER A 115 -14.93 -1.50 3.17
N GLY A 116 -14.81 -2.33 2.13
CA GLY A 116 -15.53 -2.17 0.87
C GLY A 116 -16.67 -3.19 0.72
N MET A 117 -17.75 -2.81 0.07
CA MET A 117 -18.86 -3.74 -0.21
C MET A 117 -18.46 -4.81 -1.22
N ARG A 118 -17.51 -4.52 -2.11
CA ARG A 118 -16.99 -5.43 -3.15
C ARG A 118 -15.47 -5.30 -3.25
N GLY A 119 -14.84 -6.32 -3.82
CA GLY A 119 -13.40 -6.33 -4.10
C GLY A 119 -12.59 -7.15 -3.12
N ALA A 120 -11.30 -6.91 -3.10
CA ALA A 120 -10.36 -7.58 -2.20
C ALA A 120 -10.66 -7.17 -0.75
N ARG A 121 -10.62 -8.15 0.16
CA ARG A 121 -10.86 -7.91 1.59
C ARG A 121 -9.58 -8.00 2.42
N ASP A 122 -8.50 -8.45 1.81
CA ASP A 122 -7.22 -8.53 2.47
C ASP A 122 -6.68 -7.14 2.82
N SER A 123 -6.05 -7.05 3.97
CA SER A 123 -5.42 -5.86 4.53
C SER A 123 -3.92 -6.06 4.68
N PHE A 124 -3.17 -4.97 4.72
CA PHE A 124 -1.79 -4.98 5.19
C PHE A 124 -1.76 -5.32 6.69
N ASN A 125 -0.63 -5.84 7.13
CA ASN A 125 -0.32 -6.08 8.53
C ASN A 125 1.00 -5.38 8.90
N GLU A 126 1.42 -5.51 10.16
CA GLU A 126 2.64 -4.89 10.68
C GLU A 126 3.92 -5.48 10.06
N GLY A 127 3.81 -6.64 9.41
CA GLY A 127 4.97 -7.33 8.84
C GLY A 127 5.42 -6.73 7.50
N PHE A 128 6.55 -6.08 7.49
CA PHE A 128 7.17 -5.45 6.32
C PHE A 128 7.21 -6.37 5.09
N ARG A 129 7.72 -7.61 5.26
CA ARG A 129 7.83 -8.59 4.17
C ARG A 129 6.48 -9.04 3.63
N THR A 130 5.49 -9.20 4.51
CA THR A 130 4.13 -9.55 4.10
C THR A 130 3.52 -8.42 3.27
N SER A 131 3.66 -7.19 3.71
CA SER A 131 3.10 -6.01 3.05
C SER A 131 3.70 -5.78 1.66
N THR A 132 5.03 -5.89 1.53
CA THR A 132 5.70 -5.81 0.21
C THR A 132 5.29 -6.97 -0.71
N ALA A 133 5.17 -8.19 -0.18
CA ALA A 133 4.74 -9.37 -0.94
C ALA A 133 3.28 -9.26 -1.44
N LEU A 134 2.38 -8.67 -0.65
CA LEU A 134 0.98 -8.45 -1.04
C LEU A 134 0.86 -7.49 -2.23
N ILE A 135 1.71 -6.47 -2.30
CA ILE A 135 1.80 -5.56 -3.45
C ILE A 135 2.40 -6.31 -4.64
N ARG A 136 3.53 -6.99 -4.47
CA ARG A 136 4.24 -7.75 -5.51
C ARG A 136 3.36 -8.83 -6.14
N ARG A 137 2.52 -9.49 -5.34
CA ARG A 137 1.55 -10.49 -5.82
C ARG A 137 0.58 -9.92 -6.85
N ARG A 138 0.22 -8.64 -6.73
CA ARG A 138 -0.72 -7.95 -7.63
C ARG A 138 -0.03 -7.36 -8.84
N ILE A 139 1.17 -6.82 -8.64
CA ILE A 139 1.99 -6.22 -9.70
C ILE A 139 3.13 -7.17 -10.00
N ARG A 140 2.93 -8.02 -11.00
CA ARG A 140 3.91 -9.03 -11.44
C ARG A 140 4.79 -8.49 -12.56
N ASP A 141 5.21 -7.24 -12.44
CA ASP A 141 6.02 -6.54 -13.40
C ASP A 141 7.49 -6.51 -12.96
N THR A 142 8.41 -6.76 -13.90
CA THR A 142 9.86 -6.65 -13.67
C THR A 142 10.30 -5.20 -13.46
N GLY A 143 9.54 -4.23 -13.97
CA GLY A 143 9.72 -2.80 -13.73
C GLY A 143 9.36 -2.34 -12.32
N LEU A 144 8.63 -3.16 -11.53
CA LEU A 144 8.36 -2.84 -10.12
C LEU A 144 9.64 -2.91 -9.32
N LYS A 145 10.08 -1.77 -8.81
CA LYS A 145 11.25 -1.64 -7.92
C LYS A 145 10.81 -1.63 -6.46
N VAL A 146 11.63 -2.24 -5.62
CA VAL A 146 11.49 -2.24 -4.17
C VAL A 146 12.82 -1.77 -3.60
N GLU A 147 12.92 -0.49 -3.31
CA GLU A 147 14.09 0.09 -2.68
C GLU A 147 13.95 0.01 -1.17
N GLN A 148 14.77 -0.80 -0.54
CA GLN A 148 14.76 -0.98 0.91
C GLN A 148 15.78 -0.06 1.56
N GLY A 149 15.40 0.50 2.69
CA GLY A 149 16.25 1.31 3.54
C GLY A 149 15.87 1.17 5.00
N VAL A 150 16.60 1.86 5.85
CA VAL A 150 16.39 1.87 7.30
C VAL A 150 16.27 3.32 7.75
N ILE A 151 15.27 3.61 8.56
CA ILE A 151 15.01 4.92 9.13
C ILE A 151 15.03 4.85 10.66
N GLY A 152 15.57 5.89 11.31
CA GLY A 152 15.75 5.93 12.76
C GLY A 152 17.10 5.37 13.21
N ARG A 153 17.79 6.15 14.04
CA ARG A 153 19.14 5.82 14.53
C ARG A 153 19.14 4.63 15.49
N ARG A 154 18.12 4.54 16.37
CA ARG A 154 17.98 3.50 17.39
C ARG A 154 16.97 2.44 17.03
N SER A 155 15.81 2.83 16.49
CA SER A 155 14.78 1.86 16.08
C SER A 155 15.20 1.03 14.88
N ARG A 156 15.99 1.62 13.94
CA ARG A 156 16.40 0.97 12.70
C ARG A 156 15.24 0.30 11.99
N THR A 157 14.14 1.04 11.87
CA THR A 157 12.91 0.56 11.27
C THR A 157 13.07 0.40 9.76
N ASP A 158 12.80 -0.79 9.25
CA ASP A 158 12.87 -1.06 7.82
C ASP A 158 11.76 -0.33 7.07
N TYR A 159 12.10 0.23 5.92
CA TYR A 159 11.11 0.77 4.97
C TYR A 159 11.42 0.35 3.54
N ALA A 160 10.42 0.40 2.68
CA ALA A 160 10.61 0.25 1.24
C ALA A 160 9.84 1.32 0.46
N LEU A 161 10.49 1.86 -0.56
CA LEU A 161 9.86 2.61 -1.63
C LEU A 161 9.49 1.63 -2.75
N MET A 162 8.21 1.53 -3.07
CA MET A 162 7.71 0.66 -4.14
C MET A 162 7.11 1.51 -5.26
N TYR A 163 7.61 1.32 -6.46
CA TYR A 163 7.21 2.08 -7.65
C TYR A 163 7.53 1.32 -8.93
N ILE A 164 6.89 1.66 -10.04
CA ILE A 164 7.23 1.16 -11.37
C ILE A 164 8.20 2.13 -12.03
N GLU A 165 9.36 1.63 -12.49
CA GLU A 165 10.50 2.46 -12.91
C GLU A 165 10.21 3.40 -14.08
N ASP A 166 9.39 2.96 -15.03
CA ASP A 166 9.00 3.73 -16.22
C ASP A 166 7.79 4.66 -16.01
N LEU A 167 7.04 4.48 -14.91
CA LEU A 167 5.87 5.29 -14.60
C LEU A 167 6.12 6.35 -13.52
N ALA A 168 7.00 6.05 -12.57
CA ALA A 168 7.25 6.95 -11.44
C ALA A 168 8.10 8.15 -11.86
N GLU A 169 7.70 9.33 -11.43
CA GLU A 169 8.42 10.57 -11.66
C GLU A 169 9.73 10.60 -10.85
N LYS A 170 10.86 10.80 -11.54
CA LYS A 170 12.19 10.79 -10.92
C LYS A 170 12.36 11.89 -9.89
N GLU A 171 11.86 13.09 -10.18
CA GLU A 171 11.92 14.22 -9.25
C GLU A 171 11.20 13.94 -7.93
N LEU A 172 10.06 13.23 -8.00
CA LEU A 172 9.33 12.80 -6.81
C LEU A 172 10.13 11.78 -5.98
N LEU A 173 10.76 10.81 -6.64
CA LEU A 173 11.59 9.80 -5.97
C LEU A 173 12.79 10.45 -5.26
N ASP A 174 13.47 11.36 -5.93
CA ASP A 174 14.63 12.06 -5.37
C ASP A 174 14.21 12.95 -4.20
N ASP A 175 13.07 13.65 -4.29
CA ASP A 175 12.49 14.43 -3.20
C ASP A 175 12.14 13.56 -1.97
N ILE A 176 11.57 12.36 -2.17
CA ILE A 176 11.28 11.42 -1.08
C ILE A 176 12.57 10.93 -0.43
N ARG A 177 13.58 10.54 -1.22
CA ARG A 177 14.86 10.07 -0.72
C ARG A 177 15.60 11.17 0.09
N GLU A 178 15.59 12.40 -0.41
CA GLU A 178 16.15 13.54 0.28
C GLU A 178 15.48 13.76 1.63
N ARG A 179 14.13 13.71 1.68
CA ARG A 179 13.38 13.91 2.92
C ARG A 179 13.64 12.82 3.95
N ILE A 180 13.66 11.55 3.53
CA ILE A 180 13.96 10.44 4.43
C ILE A 180 15.37 10.58 5.02
N SER A 181 16.34 11.05 4.21
CA SER A 181 17.72 11.21 4.65
C SER A 181 18.00 12.49 5.41
N ALA A 182 17.13 13.51 5.32
CA ALA A 182 17.35 14.84 5.91
C ALA A 182 17.22 14.87 7.44
N TYR A 183 16.53 13.90 8.03
CA TYR A 183 16.26 13.90 9.47
C TYR A 183 16.99 12.77 10.20
N GLU A 184 17.81 13.14 11.16
CA GLU A 184 18.36 12.22 12.15
C GLU A 184 17.38 12.10 13.33
N ILE A 185 16.49 11.10 13.27
CA ILE A 185 15.57 10.79 14.36
C ILE A 185 16.01 9.52 15.08
N ASP A 186 15.82 9.46 16.40
CA ASP A 186 16.18 8.28 17.18
C ASP A 186 15.32 7.07 16.89
N ALA A 187 14.00 7.26 16.75
CA ALA A 187 13.08 6.14 16.52
C ALA A 187 11.85 6.54 15.70
N ILE A 188 11.43 5.62 14.83
CA ILE A 188 10.17 5.64 14.11
C ILE A 188 9.46 4.33 14.42
N TYR A 189 8.22 4.41 14.87
CA TYR A 189 7.43 3.26 15.30
C TYR A 189 6.29 2.93 14.35
N ASP A 190 5.90 3.87 13.49
CA ASP A 190 4.75 3.74 12.59
C ASP A 190 4.92 4.62 11.34
N SER A 191 4.17 4.29 10.29
CA SER A 191 4.13 5.04 9.03
C SER A 191 3.68 6.50 9.22
N ALA A 192 2.75 6.77 10.14
CA ALA A 192 2.31 8.13 10.45
C ALA A 192 3.45 9.03 10.96
N MET A 193 4.39 8.49 11.75
CA MET A 193 5.57 9.24 12.16
C MET A 193 6.51 9.54 10.98
N ALA A 194 6.64 8.57 10.05
CA ALA A 194 7.41 8.76 8.83
C ALA A 194 6.77 9.83 7.92
N GLU A 195 5.42 9.84 7.81
CA GLU A 195 4.67 10.86 7.09
C GLU A 195 4.97 12.27 7.61
N HIS A 196 4.86 12.49 8.92
CA HIS A 196 5.13 13.79 9.53
C HIS A 196 6.56 14.30 9.27
N LEU A 197 7.55 13.40 9.24
CA LEU A 197 8.93 13.77 8.91
C LEU A 197 9.12 14.16 7.44
N MET A 198 8.35 13.52 6.56
CA MET A 198 8.43 13.79 5.13
C MET A 198 7.62 15.00 4.69
N GLU A 199 6.76 15.57 5.54
CA GLU A 199 6.01 16.80 5.23
C GLU A 199 6.91 18.03 5.23
N LYS A 200 7.00 18.73 4.09
CA LYS A 200 7.79 19.98 3.93
C LYS A 200 7.22 21.17 4.67
N LYS A 201 5.89 21.24 4.80
CA LYS A 201 5.14 22.39 5.29
C LYS A 201 4.15 21.96 6.36
N TRP A 202 4.54 22.03 7.61
CA TRP A 202 3.71 21.69 8.77
C TRP A 202 2.38 22.47 8.85
N TYR A 203 2.27 23.62 8.17
CA TYR A 203 1.07 24.47 8.13
C TYR A 203 0.19 24.19 6.89
N ASN A 204 0.52 23.20 6.08
CA ASN A 204 -0.30 22.84 4.92
C ASN A 204 -1.54 22.06 5.41
N PRO A 205 -2.77 22.58 5.23
CA PRO A 205 -3.97 21.87 5.66
C PRO A 205 -4.32 20.67 4.76
N PHE A 206 -3.66 20.52 3.61
CA PHE A 206 -3.92 19.43 2.68
C PHE A 206 -2.83 18.37 2.80
N PRO A 207 -3.20 17.09 3.02
CA PRO A 207 -2.23 16.01 3.11
C PRO A 207 -1.51 15.79 1.78
N VAL A 208 -0.21 15.57 1.84
CA VAL A 208 0.64 15.22 0.69
C VAL A 208 0.68 13.71 0.50
N PHE A 209 0.45 12.97 1.57
CA PHE A 209 0.39 11.52 1.60
C PHE A 209 -1.04 11.03 1.78
N GLN A 210 -1.33 9.85 1.29
CA GLN A 210 -2.57 9.15 1.50
C GLN A 210 -2.25 7.79 2.11
N SER A 211 -2.72 7.53 3.33
CA SER A 211 -2.58 6.21 3.94
C SER A 211 -3.61 5.23 3.39
N THR A 212 -3.26 3.95 3.36
CA THR A 212 -4.18 2.87 3.03
C THR A 212 -3.77 1.57 3.70
N THR A 213 -4.76 0.85 4.20
CA THR A 213 -4.60 -0.52 4.72
C THR A 213 -4.82 -1.57 3.63
N ARG A 214 -5.21 -1.16 2.41
CA ARG A 214 -5.63 -2.05 1.32
C ARG A 214 -4.52 -2.26 0.28
N PRO A 215 -4.05 -3.51 0.09
CA PRO A 215 -3.04 -3.82 -0.93
C PRO A 215 -3.51 -3.61 -2.37
N ASP A 216 -4.80 -3.75 -2.65
CA ASP A 216 -5.36 -3.51 -4.00
C ASP A 216 -5.31 -2.01 -4.37
N LYS A 217 -5.62 -1.12 -3.41
CA LYS A 217 -5.53 0.32 -3.59
C LYS A 217 -4.09 0.79 -3.77
N ALA A 218 -3.16 0.22 -2.99
CA ALA A 218 -1.73 0.51 -3.14
C ALA A 218 -1.21 0.05 -4.51
N ALA A 219 -1.57 -1.15 -4.96
CA ALA A 219 -1.18 -1.65 -6.28
C ALA A 219 -1.74 -0.79 -7.42
N ALA A 220 -3.01 -0.37 -7.33
CA ALA A 220 -3.61 0.53 -8.32
C ALA A 220 -2.88 1.89 -8.37
N ALA A 221 -2.55 2.47 -7.21
CA ALA A 221 -1.82 3.73 -7.13
C ALA A 221 -0.41 3.63 -7.75
N ILE A 222 0.31 2.53 -7.52
CA ILE A 222 1.62 2.28 -8.14
C ILE A 222 1.49 2.15 -9.67
N ALA A 223 0.45 1.47 -10.15
CA ALA A 223 0.17 1.34 -11.58
C ALA A 223 -0.19 2.70 -12.22
N ASP A 224 -0.72 3.64 -11.44
CA ASP A 224 -0.97 5.04 -11.86
C ASP A 224 0.30 5.94 -11.77
N GLY A 225 1.48 5.36 -11.48
CA GLY A 225 2.76 6.09 -11.40
C GLY A 225 3.07 6.71 -10.04
N ARG A 226 2.27 6.43 -9.00
CA ARG A 226 2.53 6.89 -7.64
C ARG A 226 3.57 6.00 -6.94
N VAL A 227 4.15 6.53 -5.88
CA VAL A 227 5.11 5.79 -5.03
C VAL A 227 4.39 5.33 -3.77
N ALA A 228 4.57 4.07 -3.41
CA ALA A 228 4.11 3.54 -2.13
C ALA A 228 5.29 3.40 -1.17
N ILE A 229 5.10 3.84 0.08
CA ILE A 229 6.08 3.75 1.15
C ILE A 229 5.53 2.76 2.18
N VAL A 230 6.20 1.64 2.30
CA VAL A 230 5.89 0.58 3.27
C VAL A 230 6.85 0.72 4.43
N CYS A 231 6.33 0.82 5.64
CA CYS A 231 7.12 0.86 6.88
C CYS A 231 6.88 -0.40 7.70
N ASP A 232 7.92 -0.89 8.36
CA ASP A 232 7.79 -1.99 9.32
C ASP A 232 7.00 -1.54 10.55
N ASN A 233 6.33 -2.47 11.21
CA ASN A 233 5.47 -2.26 12.37
C ASN A 233 4.22 -1.40 12.07
N SER A 234 3.87 -1.17 10.81
CA SER A 234 2.68 -0.41 10.43
C SER A 234 1.78 -1.19 9.46
N PRO A 235 0.48 -1.31 9.75
CA PRO A 235 -0.49 -1.89 8.83
C PRO A 235 -0.93 -0.90 7.74
N GLU A 236 -0.38 0.32 7.73
CA GLU A 236 -0.71 1.35 6.76
C GLU A 236 0.46 1.62 5.82
N VAL A 237 0.14 1.70 4.53
CA VAL A 237 1.06 2.06 3.47
C VAL A 237 0.76 3.48 3.00
N LEU A 238 1.79 4.32 2.92
CA LEU A 238 1.68 5.69 2.46
C LEU A 238 1.81 5.76 0.93
N LEU A 239 0.90 6.46 0.29
CA LEU A 239 0.87 6.67 -1.15
C LEU A 239 1.15 8.14 -1.46
N VAL A 240 2.12 8.42 -2.31
CA VAL A 240 2.52 9.78 -2.68
C VAL A 240 2.65 9.92 -4.20
N PRO A 241 2.24 11.05 -4.78
CA PRO A 241 1.58 12.19 -4.14
C PRO A 241 0.09 11.92 -3.87
N ALA A 242 -0.45 12.49 -2.80
CA ALA A 242 -1.88 12.61 -2.62
C ALA A 242 -2.40 13.83 -3.40
N THR A 243 -3.48 13.66 -4.12
CA THR A 243 -4.19 14.74 -4.80
C THR A 243 -5.60 14.86 -4.25
N MET A 244 -6.23 16.03 -4.40
CA MET A 244 -7.62 16.21 -3.98
C MET A 244 -8.56 15.15 -4.58
N ASN A 245 -8.33 14.79 -5.84
CA ASN A 245 -9.11 13.74 -6.50
C ASN A 245 -8.95 12.38 -5.83
N THR A 246 -7.73 12.00 -5.44
CA THR A 246 -7.46 10.70 -4.80
C THR A 246 -8.05 10.59 -3.40
N LEU A 247 -8.22 11.72 -2.69
CA LEU A 247 -8.87 11.75 -1.38
C LEU A 247 -10.40 11.54 -1.47
N PHE A 248 -11.01 11.91 -2.59
CA PHE A 248 -12.44 11.68 -2.85
C PHE A 248 -12.75 10.33 -3.50
N GLN A 249 -11.72 9.53 -3.85
CA GLN A 249 -11.88 8.20 -4.41
C GLN A 249 -11.93 7.14 -3.31
N THR A 250 -12.87 6.21 -3.45
CA THR A 250 -12.94 5.00 -2.62
C THR A 250 -12.65 3.77 -3.45
N ALA A 251 -12.25 2.67 -2.82
CA ALA A 251 -12.02 1.40 -3.50
C ALA A 251 -13.27 0.90 -4.25
N ASP A 252 -14.46 1.15 -3.70
CA ASP A 252 -15.72 0.75 -4.31
C ASP A 252 -15.96 1.39 -5.69
N ASP A 253 -15.36 2.55 -5.97
CA ASP A 253 -15.46 3.22 -7.28
C ASP A 253 -14.85 2.37 -8.41
N TYR A 254 -13.88 1.52 -8.12
CA TYR A 254 -13.21 0.63 -9.08
C TYR A 254 -13.91 -0.72 -9.25
N TYR A 255 -14.70 -1.14 -8.25
CA TYR A 255 -15.38 -2.44 -8.25
C TYR A 255 -16.85 -2.37 -8.66
N ASN A 256 -17.44 -1.19 -8.68
CA ASN A 256 -18.79 -0.96 -9.13
C ASN A 256 -18.87 -0.68 -10.64
N ARG A 257 -20.07 -0.84 -11.22
CA ARG A 257 -20.33 -0.43 -12.60
C ARG A 257 -20.10 1.06 -12.74
N TRP A 258 -19.50 1.48 -13.85
CA TRP A 258 -19.11 2.86 -14.10
C TRP A 258 -20.21 3.91 -13.83
N PRO A 259 -21.52 3.71 -14.16
CA PRO A 259 -22.53 4.73 -13.90
C PRO A 259 -22.76 4.95 -12.38
N VAL A 260 -22.72 3.85 -11.60
CA VAL A 260 -22.85 3.90 -10.13
C VAL A 260 -21.67 4.60 -9.49
N ALA A 261 -20.46 4.25 -9.94
CA ALA A 261 -19.23 4.88 -9.47
C ALA A 261 -19.18 6.37 -9.77
N VAL A 262 -19.56 6.79 -10.99
CA VAL A 262 -19.63 8.20 -11.38
C VAL A 262 -20.67 8.95 -10.55
N PHE A 263 -21.86 8.38 -10.38
CA PHE A 263 -22.92 8.98 -9.58
C PHE A 263 -22.51 9.15 -8.11
N ALA A 264 -21.93 8.12 -7.49
CA ALA A 264 -21.44 8.20 -6.13
C ALA A 264 -20.34 9.25 -5.97
N ARG A 265 -19.45 9.38 -6.96
CA ARG A 265 -18.40 10.40 -6.98
C ARG A 265 -18.97 11.82 -7.10
N ILE A 266 -19.96 12.02 -7.96
CA ILE A 266 -20.65 13.32 -8.08
C ILE A 266 -21.31 13.69 -6.76
N ILE A 267 -22.00 12.76 -6.09
CA ILE A 267 -22.62 13.00 -4.78
C ILE A 267 -21.57 13.41 -3.74
N ARG A 268 -20.40 12.73 -3.70
CA ARG A 268 -19.33 13.08 -2.77
C ARG A 268 -18.80 14.50 -2.99
N TYR A 269 -18.55 14.90 -4.23
CA TYR A 269 -18.12 16.26 -4.54
C TYR A 269 -19.21 17.29 -4.22
N ALA A 270 -20.47 16.99 -4.54
CA ALA A 270 -21.59 17.85 -4.20
C ALA A 270 -21.77 18.00 -2.68
N ALA A 271 -21.66 16.90 -1.93
CA ALA A 271 -21.72 16.93 -0.47
C ALA A 271 -20.59 17.76 0.14
N ALA A 272 -19.35 17.61 -0.35
CA ALA A 272 -18.23 18.43 0.11
C ALA A 272 -18.44 19.92 -0.22
N PHE A 273 -18.92 20.22 -1.41
CA PHE A 273 -19.25 21.60 -1.79
C PHE A 273 -20.34 22.19 -0.88
N ILE A 274 -21.42 21.45 -0.64
CA ILE A 274 -22.52 21.89 0.24
C ILE A 274 -21.98 22.07 1.67
N ALA A 275 -21.19 21.15 2.20
CA ALA A 275 -20.63 21.24 3.55
C ALA A 275 -19.80 22.51 3.76
N ILE A 276 -19.00 22.90 2.76
CA ILE A 276 -18.14 24.09 2.84
C ILE A 276 -18.97 25.39 2.71
N PHE A 277 -19.91 25.42 1.78
CA PHE A 277 -20.59 26.65 1.42
C PHE A 277 -21.90 26.90 2.19
N LEU A 278 -22.58 25.85 2.69
CA LEU A 278 -23.89 25.99 3.32
C LEU A 278 -23.90 26.91 4.55
N PRO A 279 -22.94 26.87 5.49
CA PRO A 279 -22.89 27.81 6.60
C PRO A 279 -22.75 29.26 6.13
N GLY A 280 -21.89 29.48 5.13
CA GLY A 280 -21.72 30.81 4.53
C GLY A 280 -22.98 31.33 3.83
N ILE A 281 -23.66 30.46 3.07
CA ILE A 281 -24.95 30.78 2.40
C ILE A 281 -26.01 31.11 3.45
N TYR A 282 -26.09 30.34 4.54
CA TYR A 282 -27.02 30.61 5.64
C TYR A 282 -26.79 31.99 6.23
N ILE A 283 -25.54 32.36 6.53
CA ILE A 283 -25.20 33.69 7.03
C ILE A 283 -25.57 34.78 6.01
N ALA A 284 -25.26 34.60 4.74
CA ALA A 284 -25.54 35.55 3.67
C ALA A 284 -27.04 35.84 3.56
N LEU A 285 -27.86 34.77 3.52
CA LEU A 285 -29.31 34.90 3.40
C LEU A 285 -29.97 35.54 4.64
N THR A 286 -29.48 35.16 5.83
CA THR A 286 -30.09 35.64 7.09
C THR A 286 -29.64 37.04 7.51
N CYS A 287 -28.41 37.46 7.17
CA CYS A 287 -27.85 38.74 7.56
C CYS A 287 -28.00 39.81 6.47
N PHE A 288 -27.82 39.46 5.20
CA PHE A 288 -27.69 40.42 4.11
C PHE A 288 -28.87 40.40 3.16
N GLU A 289 -29.35 39.25 2.70
CA GLU A 289 -30.36 39.10 1.66
C GLU A 289 -31.65 38.45 2.20
N ARG A 290 -32.23 39.06 3.23
CA ARG A 290 -33.45 38.54 3.89
C ARG A 290 -34.65 38.43 2.97
N GLU A 291 -34.74 39.30 1.95
CA GLU A 291 -35.82 39.33 0.97
C GLU A 291 -35.87 38.07 0.08
N MET A 292 -34.79 37.32 -0.01
CA MET A 292 -34.77 36.04 -0.72
C MET A 292 -35.43 34.91 0.06
N LEU A 293 -35.66 35.07 1.37
CA LEU A 293 -36.27 34.05 2.22
C LEU A 293 -37.82 34.21 2.21
N PRO A 294 -38.55 33.08 2.12
CA PRO A 294 -40.01 33.13 2.29
C PRO A 294 -40.38 33.71 3.68
N ASP A 295 -41.40 34.55 3.74
CA ASP A 295 -41.83 35.23 4.97
C ASP A 295 -42.01 34.28 6.15
N LYS A 296 -42.62 33.09 5.91
CA LYS A 296 -42.83 32.07 6.95
C LYS A 296 -41.51 31.60 7.57
N LEU A 297 -40.45 31.41 6.76
CA LEU A 297 -39.15 31.01 7.23
C LEU A 297 -38.45 32.13 7.98
N LEU A 298 -38.56 33.35 7.48
CA LEU A 298 -38.01 34.54 8.14
C LEU A 298 -38.62 34.74 9.55
N TYR A 299 -39.93 34.62 9.68
CA TYR A 299 -40.61 34.69 10.99
C TYR A 299 -40.21 33.51 11.91
N ALA A 300 -40.06 32.32 11.37
CA ALA A 300 -39.62 31.17 12.16
C ALA A 300 -38.21 31.37 12.71
N ILE A 301 -37.26 31.83 11.88
CA ILE A 301 -35.91 32.17 12.29
C ILE A 301 -35.90 33.31 13.33
N ALA A 302 -36.66 34.36 13.10
CA ALA A 302 -36.77 35.48 14.03
C ALA A 302 -37.32 35.07 15.42
N ASN A 303 -38.36 34.24 15.43
CA ASN A 303 -38.92 33.68 16.67
C ASN A 303 -37.96 32.77 17.41
N ALA A 304 -37.30 31.86 16.71
CA ALA A 304 -36.32 30.94 17.30
C ALA A 304 -35.16 31.71 17.96
N ARG A 305 -34.87 32.91 17.44
CA ARG A 305 -33.75 33.75 17.90
C ARG A 305 -34.13 34.87 18.85
N SER A 306 -35.39 35.00 19.17
CA SER A 306 -35.88 36.12 20.00
C SER A 306 -35.20 36.20 21.38
N ASN A 307 -34.71 35.09 21.90
CA ASN A 307 -34.03 34.96 23.18
C ASN A 307 -32.48 34.86 23.09
N LEU A 308 -31.92 34.94 21.88
CA LEU A 308 -30.47 34.83 21.69
C LEU A 308 -29.85 36.24 21.53
N SER A 309 -28.84 36.51 22.36
CA SER A 309 -28.13 37.79 22.38
C SER A 309 -26.96 37.90 21.42
N PHE A 310 -26.60 36.79 20.74
CA PHE A 310 -25.44 36.74 19.85
C PHE A 310 -25.78 37.08 18.40
N PRO A 311 -24.86 37.71 17.65
CA PRO A 311 -24.95 37.83 16.19
C PRO A 311 -24.96 36.44 15.52
N ILE A 312 -25.67 36.33 14.40
CA ILE A 312 -25.82 35.05 13.64
C ILE A 312 -24.46 34.41 13.33
N VAL A 313 -23.46 35.20 12.93
CA VAL A 313 -22.12 34.74 12.60
C VAL A 313 -21.47 34.05 13.79
N VAL A 314 -21.57 34.64 14.98
CA VAL A 314 -21.00 34.09 16.21
C VAL A 314 -21.71 32.78 16.61
N GLU A 315 -23.03 32.74 16.44
CA GLU A 315 -23.83 31.54 16.72
C GLU A 315 -23.40 30.37 15.81
N VAL A 316 -23.26 30.60 14.51
CA VAL A 316 -22.81 29.59 13.57
C VAL A 316 -21.39 29.10 13.91
N LEU A 317 -20.46 30.00 14.24
CA LEU A 317 -19.12 29.64 14.63
C LEU A 317 -19.08 28.82 15.93
N ILE A 318 -19.91 29.15 16.92
CA ILE A 318 -20.04 28.38 18.17
C ILE A 318 -20.59 26.98 17.86
N MET A 319 -21.61 26.88 17.02
CA MET A 319 -22.20 25.59 16.64
C MET A 319 -21.18 24.70 15.89
N GLU A 320 -20.45 25.26 14.94
CA GLU A 320 -19.39 24.54 14.23
C GLU A 320 -18.31 24.04 15.21
N LEU A 321 -17.89 24.87 16.15
CA LEU A 321 -16.93 24.50 17.19
C LEU A 321 -17.48 23.38 18.09
N LEU A 322 -18.75 23.46 18.49
CA LEU A 322 -19.39 22.43 19.32
C LEU A 322 -19.50 21.10 18.55
N PHE A 323 -19.85 21.12 17.28
CA PHE A 323 -19.86 19.90 16.45
C PHE A 323 -18.47 19.30 16.32
N GLU A 324 -17.42 20.12 16.15
CA GLU A 324 -16.04 19.64 16.11
C GLU A 324 -15.62 19.00 17.45
N LEU A 325 -15.98 19.62 18.59
CA LEU A 325 -15.71 19.04 19.90
C LEU A 325 -16.47 17.73 20.13
N LEU A 326 -17.72 17.63 19.66
CA LEU A 326 -18.50 16.39 19.75
C LEU A 326 -17.89 15.29 18.87
N ARG A 327 -17.42 15.63 17.67
CA ARG A 327 -16.75 14.71 16.77
C ARG A 327 -15.45 14.19 17.38
N GLU A 328 -14.62 15.08 17.91
CA GLU A 328 -13.36 14.72 18.59
C GLU A 328 -13.59 13.81 19.81
N ALA A 329 -14.61 14.14 20.62
CA ALA A 329 -15.01 13.30 21.74
C ALA A 329 -15.50 11.91 21.26
N GLY A 330 -16.26 11.86 20.17
CA GLY A 330 -16.81 10.62 19.60
C GLY A 330 -15.73 9.66 19.13
N ILE A 331 -14.65 10.16 18.55
CA ILE A 331 -13.51 9.35 18.05
C ILE A 331 -12.76 8.68 19.24
N ARG A 332 -12.71 9.35 20.39
CA ARG A 332 -11.98 8.83 21.57
C ARG A 332 -12.80 7.92 22.47
N LEU A 333 -14.10 7.82 22.24
CA LEU A 333 -14.97 6.95 23.03
C LEU A 333 -14.94 5.51 22.50
N PRO A 334 -15.05 4.50 23.39
CA PRO A 334 -15.21 3.11 22.95
C PRO A 334 -16.39 2.97 21.98
N GLU A 335 -16.25 2.12 20.95
CA GLU A 335 -17.24 1.94 19.85
C GLU A 335 -18.70 1.80 20.30
N LYS A 336 -18.94 1.17 21.47
CA LYS A 336 -20.28 1.00 22.03
C LYS A 336 -20.96 2.32 22.45
N LEU A 337 -20.19 3.34 22.78
CA LEU A 337 -20.71 4.67 23.16
C LEU A 337 -20.66 5.64 21.99
N GLY A 338 -19.65 5.54 21.12
CA GLY A 338 -19.51 6.40 19.95
C GLY A 338 -20.68 6.30 18.97
N ASN A 339 -21.18 5.07 18.71
CA ASN A 339 -22.34 4.85 17.85
C ASN A 339 -23.64 5.45 18.41
N THR A 340 -23.79 5.54 19.74
CA THR A 340 -24.98 6.13 20.37
C THR A 340 -24.98 7.66 20.24
N ILE A 341 -23.82 8.28 20.33
CA ILE A 341 -23.66 9.74 20.19
C ILE A 341 -23.79 10.18 18.73
N GLY A 342 -23.26 9.37 17.78
CA GLY A 342 -23.38 9.65 16.34
C GLY A 342 -24.81 9.55 15.80
N VAL A 343 -25.72 8.88 16.51
CA VAL A 343 -27.16 8.80 16.13
C VAL A 343 -27.97 9.97 16.71
N VAL A 344 -27.49 10.61 17.75
CA VAL A 344 -28.20 11.72 18.43
C VAL A 344 -27.74 13.11 17.92
N GLY A 345 -26.60 13.20 17.24
CA GLY A 345 -26.10 14.41 16.53
C GLY A 345 -26.36 14.29 15.05
#